data_e1301b350684db4a5bdbc0479379906e
#
_entry.id   e1301b350684db4a5bdbc0479379906e
#
_cell.length_a   1.000
_cell.length_b   1.000
_cell.length_c   1.000
_cell.angle_alpha   90.00
_cell.angle_beta   90.00
_cell.angle_gamma   90.00
#
_symmetry.space_group_name_H-M   'P 1'
#
loop_
_entity.id
_entity.type
_entity.pdbx_description
1 polymer ?
#
loop_
_entity_poly.entity_id
_entity_poly.type
_entity_poly.pdbx_seq_one_letter_code
_entity_poly.pdbx_strand_id
1 'polypeptide(L)'
;EMCIRDRTMKAAQELYEGVEVAGHGTLGLITYMRTDSTRISDEMVKQAREYIGRLYGDKYLPEKPNVFAKSKEAQDAHEAIRPTSLALPPAALKGVLKRDQLRLYTLIWNRFIASQMAPQIAQSTNVTLQCGEFTLKASGLHILFDGFTIMQPAKDEKKDEEEAAIIPPLKKGDSVLNVKADGNQHFTSPPPRYTEASLIKVLEEKGIGRPSTYAPILDTIQKRRYVTKEGKQFVPTEIGFKVTDLLKKYFDGVINVDFTANLENWLDKIADGHATYTTV
;
A
#
# COMPACT_ATOMS: atom_id res chain seq x y z
N GLU A 1 -21.70 -2.18 13.52
CA GLU A 1 -20.62 -2.92 12.83
C GLU A 1 -19.35 -2.09 12.81
N MET A 2 -18.28 -2.62 13.40
CA MET A 2 -16.97 -1.97 13.31
C MET A 2 -16.50 -1.96 11.87
N CYS A 3 -16.14 -0.78 11.36
CA CYS A 3 -15.54 -0.64 10.03
C CYS A 3 -14.29 -1.54 9.89
N ILE A 4 -14.00 -2.03 8.68
CA ILE A 4 -12.80 -2.86 8.40
C ILE A 4 -11.53 -2.14 8.89
N ARG A 5 -11.47 -0.83 8.71
CA ARG A 5 -10.39 0.03 9.20
C ARG A 5 -10.24 -0.03 10.72
N ASP A 6 -11.35 0.10 11.48
CA ASP A 6 -11.31 0.10 12.95
C ASP A 6 -10.87 -1.26 13.47
N ARG A 7 -11.29 -2.35 12.79
CA ARG A 7 -10.81 -3.71 13.08
C ARG A 7 -9.31 -3.85 12.83
N THR A 8 -8.81 -3.28 11.74
CA THR A 8 -7.38 -3.29 11.41
C THR A 8 -6.57 -2.51 12.43
N MET A 9 -7.00 -1.29 12.78
CA MET A 9 -6.33 -0.47 13.79
C MET A 9 -6.37 -1.11 15.18
N LYS A 10 -7.49 -1.73 15.56
CA LYS A 10 -7.60 -2.48 16.81
C LYS A 10 -6.63 -3.67 16.82
N ALA A 11 -6.58 -4.45 15.74
CA ALA A 11 -5.64 -5.58 15.64
C ALA A 11 -4.18 -5.11 15.69
N ALA A 12 -3.84 -3.98 15.05
CA ALA A 12 -2.51 -3.39 15.11
C ALA A 12 -2.16 -2.94 16.53
N GLN A 13 -3.09 -2.30 17.23
CA GLN A 13 -2.91 -1.86 18.62
C GLN A 13 -2.66 -3.06 19.54
N GLU A 14 -3.47 -4.12 19.43
CA GLU A 14 -3.31 -5.34 20.22
C GLU A 14 -1.95 -6.02 19.93
N LEU A 15 -1.50 -6.07 18.66
CA LEU A 15 -0.19 -6.61 18.30
C LEU A 15 0.98 -5.80 18.84
N TYR A 16 0.81 -4.48 18.95
CA TYR A 16 1.83 -3.58 19.49
C TYR A 16 1.88 -3.63 21.02
N GLU A 17 0.74 -3.54 21.69
CA GLU A 17 0.65 -3.52 23.15
C GLU A 17 1.06 -4.85 23.78
N GLY A 18 0.83 -5.95 23.08
CA GLY A 18 1.29 -7.27 23.45
C GLY A 18 0.21 -8.34 23.38
N VAL A 19 0.66 -9.51 22.97
CA VAL A 19 -0.14 -10.74 22.93
C VAL A 19 0.56 -11.80 23.77
N GLU A 20 -0.21 -12.58 24.51
CA GLU A 20 0.31 -13.72 25.26
C GLU A 20 0.82 -14.79 24.30
N VAL A 21 2.10 -15.09 24.37
CA VAL A 21 2.75 -16.13 23.56
C VAL A 21 3.31 -17.21 24.48
N ALA A 22 2.82 -18.42 24.33
CA ALA A 22 3.23 -19.55 25.19
C ALA A 22 4.76 -19.69 25.24
N GLY A 23 5.30 -19.76 26.45
CA GLY A 23 6.74 -19.84 26.70
C GLY A 23 7.52 -18.52 26.60
N HIS A 24 6.86 -17.42 26.21
CA HIS A 24 7.48 -16.12 26.05
C HIS A 24 6.78 -14.99 26.83
N GLY A 25 5.60 -15.26 27.42
CA GLY A 25 4.77 -14.26 28.11
C GLY A 25 4.12 -13.27 27.12
N THR A 26 3.81 -12.06 27.60
CA THR A 26 3.20 -11.01 26.79
C THR A 26 4.25 -10.28 25.96
N LEU A 27 4.16 -10.36 24.63
CA LEU A 27 5.08 -9.75 23.69
C LEU A 27 4.38 -8.79 22.74
N GLY A 28 4.94 -7.60 22.57
CA GLY A 28 4.62 -6.73 21.43
C GLY A 28 5.25 -7.30 20.16
N LEU A 29 4.42 -7.68 19.20
CA LEU A 29 4.85 -8.39 18.00
C LEU A 29 5.21 -7.47 16.82
N ILE A 30 4.79 -6.20 16.88
CA ILE A 30 5.10 -5.19 15.86
C ILE A 30 5.59 -3.90 16.49
N THR A 31 6.29 -3.07 15.73
CA THR A 31 6.63 -1.70 16.08
C THR A 31 5.41 -0.81 16.10
N TYR A 32 5.53 0.41 16.58
CA TYR A 32 4.42 1.36 16.69
C TYR A 32 3.75 1.63 15.33
N MET A 33 2.44 1.44 15.27
CA MET A 33 1.69 1.41 14.01
C MET A 33 1.22 2.78 13.51
N ARG A 34 1.24 3.84 14.34
CA ARG A 34 0.86 5.20 13.90
C ARG A 34 2.10 5.98 13.50
N THR A 35 2.72 5.55 12.41
CA THR A 35 3.95 6.12 11.89
C THR A 35 3.90 6.21 10.37
N ASP A 36 4.56 7.20 9.82
CA ASP A 36 4.88 7.39 8.41
C ASP A 36 6.37 7.12 8.11
N SER A 37 7.14 6.75 9.15
CA SER A 37 8.55 6.44 9.01
C SER A 37 8.77 5.17 8.20
N THR A 38 9.74 5.22 7.30
CA THR A 38 10.25 4.07 6.54
C THR A 38 11.59 3.56 7.06
N ARG A 39 12.08 4.14 8.17
CA ARG A 39 13.35 3.78 8.79
C ARG A 39 13.30 2.37 9.40
N ILE A 40 14.34 1.60 9.18
CA ILE A 40 14.57 0.30 9.81
C ILE A 40 15.94 0.36 10.47
N SER A 41 16.07 -0.16 11.69
CA SER A 41 17.36 -0.22 12.38
C SER A 41 18.34 -1.14 11.66
N ASP A 42 19.63 -0.79 11.67
CA ASP A 42 20.69 -1.56 11.00
C ASP A 42 20.74 -3.01 11.51
N GLU A 43 20.52 -3.21 12.81
CA GLU A 43 20.46 -4.53 13.43
C GLU A 43 19.33 -5.38 12.81
N MET A 44 18.14 -4.81 12.63
CA MET A 44 17.01 -5.53 12.06
C MET A 44 17.20 -5.78 10.55
N VAL A 45 17.84 -4.87 9.83
CA VAL A 45 18.24 -5.08 8.43
C VAL A 45 19.20 -6.26 8.33
N LYS A 46 20.21 -6.34 9.20
CA LYS A 46 21.15 -7.46 9.25
C LYS A 46 20.43 -8.79 9.51
N GLN A 47 19.57 -8.83 10.53
CA GLN A 47 18.78 -10.04 10.85
C GLN A 47 17.86 -10.45 9.69
N ALA A 48 17.24 -9.50 9.00
CA ALA A 48 16.41 -9.77 7.84
C ALA A 48 17.22 -10.40 6.69
N ARG A 49 18.41 -9.88 6.43
CA ARG A 49 19.31 -10.42 5.39
C ARG A 49 19.78 -11.85 5.72
N GLU A 50 20.14 -12.09 6.96
CA GLU A 50 20.49 -13.45 7.43
C GLU A 50 19.30 -14.42 7.30
N TYR A 51 18.10 -13.96 7.66
CA TYR A 51 16.86 -14.73 7.51
C TYR A 51 16.57 -15.05 6.04
N ILE A 52 16.68 -14.07 5.13
CA ILE A 52 16.45 -14.23 3.69
C ILE A 52 17.47 -15.20 3.10
N GLY A 53 18.77 -15.01 3.36
CA GLY A 53 19.82 -15.87 2.85
C GLY A 53 19.63 -17.34 3.27
N ARG A 54 19.27 -17.56 4.54
CA ARG A 54 19.04 -18.91 5.07
C ARG A 54 17.83 -19.63 4.45
N LEU A 55 16.70 -18.92 4.21
CA LEU A 55 15.45 -19.55 3.79
C LEU A 55 15.21 -19.51 2.28
N TYR A 56 15.67 -18.46 1.60
CA TYR A 56 15.42 -18.24 0.18
C TYR A 56 16.70 -18.36 -0.67
N GLY A 57 17.86 -18.26 -0.03
CA GLY A 57 19.17 -18.30 -0.71
C GLY A 57 19.67 -16.94 -1.15
N ASP A 58 20.98 -16.88 -1.45
CA ASP A 58 21.72 -15.62 -1.70
C ASP A 58 21.20 -14.84 -2.93
N LYS A 59 20.60 -15.52 -3.91
CA LYS A 59 20.02 -14.86 -5.07
C LYS A 59 18.88 -13.89 -4.74
N TYR A 60 18.23 -14.07 -3.57
CA TYR A 60 17.19 -13.18 -3.10
C TYR A 60 17.71 -12.00 -2.27
N LEU A 61 19.02 -11.92 -2.05
CA LEU A 61 19.65 -10.81 -1.38
C LEU A 61 20.17 -9.80 -2.41
N PRO A 62 19.75 -8.52 -2.31
CA PRO A 62 20.40 -7.48 -3.09
C PRO A 62 21.85 -7.28 -2.61
N GLU A 63 22.74 -6.83 -3.49
CA GLU A 63 24.16 -6.59 -3.15
C GLU A 63 24.30 -5.66 -1.94
N LYS A 64 23.50 -4.59 -1.90
CA LYS A 64 23.43 -3.65 -0.78
C LYS A 64 22.05 -3.72 -0.11
N PRO A 65 21.95 -3.46 1.20
CA PRO A 65 20.66 -3.34 1.85
C PRO A 65 19.77 -2.31 1.16
N ASN A 66 18.47 -2.61 1.04
CA ASN A 66 17.51 -1.66 0.53
C ASN A 66 17.28 -0.56 1.57
N VAL A 67 17.48 0.69 1.17
CA VAL A 67 17.23 1.88 1.97
C VAL A 67 16.10 2.66 1.32
N PHE A 68 15.08 2.98 2.10
CA PHE A 68 13.95 3.76 1.62
C PHE A 68 14.13 5.22 1.99
N ALA A 69 13.79 6.11 1.06
CA ALA A 69 13.87 7.54 1.31
C ALA A 69 12.98 7.91 2.51
N LYS A 70 13.52 8.72 3.42
CA LYS A 70 12.72 9.33 4.48
C LYS A 70 11.67 10.23 3.82
N SER A 71 10.42 10.15 4.27
CA SER A 71 9.48 11.26 4.08
C SER A 71 10.14 12.50 4.70
N LYS A 72 10.08 13.64 4.02
CA LYS A 72 10.65 14.89 4.53
C LYS A 72 10.05 15.33 5.88
N GLU A 73 8.92 14.75 6.23
CA GLU A 73 8.08 15.07 7.38
C GLU A 73 8.04 13.94 8.43
N ALA A 74 8.75 12.81 8.19
CA ALA A 74 8.73 11.69 9.13
C ALA A 74 9.47 12.04 10.43
N GLN A 75 8.79 11.88 11.56
CA GLN A 75 9.40 12.03 12.88
C GLN A 75 10.54 11.00 13.04
N ASP A 76 11.77 11.48 13.25
CA ASP A 76 12.97 10.64 13.36
C ASP A 76 12.94 9.63 14.53
N ALA A 77 12.04 9.84 15.49
CA ALA A 77 11.88 8.96 16.65
C ALA A 77 11.22 7.60 16.32
N HIS A 78 10.47 7.51 15.22
CA HIS A 78 9.74 6.30 14.87
C HIS A 78 10.50 5.43 13.85
N GLU A 79 10.19 4.14 13.88
CA GLU A 79 10.59 3.19 12.85
C GLU A 79 9.40 2.81 11.96
N ALA A 80 9.69 2.16 10.83
CA ALA A 80 8.68 1.54 9.99
C ALA A 80 7.90 0.45 10.75
N ILE A 81 6.66 0.20 10.35
CA ILE A 81 5.86 -0.90 10.89
C ILE A 81 6.49 -2.22 10.45
N ARG A 82 7.02 -2.97 11.40
CA ARG A 82 7.71 -4.24 11.17
C ARG A 82 7.51 -5.21 12.33
N PRO A 83 7.81 -6.51 12.15
CA PRO A 83 7.93 -7.43 13.28
C PRO A 83 9.02 -6.99 14.26
N THR A 84 8.79 -7.20 15.54
CA THR A 84 9.80 -6.91 16.59
C THR A 84 10.90 -7.97 16.62
N SER A 85 10.58 -9.20 16.19
CA SER A 85 11.52 -10.33 16.16
C SER A 85 11.26 -11.23 14.96
N LEU A 86 12.33 -11.73 14.33
CA LEU A 86 12.26 -12.73 13.26
C LEU A 86 12.26 -14.18 13.78
N ALA A 87 12.32 -14.39 15.09
CA ALA A 87 12.18 -15.71 15.70
C ALA A 87 10.74 -16.22 15.72
N LEU A 88 9.74 -15.33 15.51
CA LEU A 88 8.32 -15.64 15.57
C LEU A 88 7.63 -15.44 14.21
N PRO A 89 7.89 -16.31 13.21
CA PRO A 89 7.23 -16.21 11.91
C PRO A 89 5.72 -16.46 12.06
N PRO A 90 4.87 -15.96 11.13
CA PRO A 90 3.42 -16.12 11.20
C PRO A 90 2.95 -17.56 11.38
N ALA A 91 3.71 -18.53 10.85
CA ALA A 91 3.40 -19.95 11.00
C ALA A 91 3.50 -20.42 12.46
N ALA A 92 4.44 -19.90 13.24
CA ALA A 92 4.62 -20.21 14.66
C ALA A 92 3.51 -19.63 15.55
N LEU A 93 2.82 -18.58 15.06
CA LEU A 93 1.77 -17.89 15.81
C LEU A 93 0.35 -18.36 15.41
N LYS A 94 0.23 -19.38 14.56
CA LYS A 94 -1.05 -20.00 14.26
C LYS A 94 -1.61 -20.66 15.53
N GLY A 95 -2.87 -20.33 15.85
CA GLY A 95 -3.52 -20.80 17.09
C GLY A 95 -3.26 -19.94 18.33
N VAL A 96 -2.26 -19.06 18.28
CA VAL A 96 -1.99 -18.06 19.33
C VAL A 96 -2.73 -16.74 19.02
N LEU A 97 -2.57 -16.25 17.80
CA LEU A 97 -3.19 -15.02 17.35
C LEU A 97 -4.64 -15.23 16.88
N LYS A 98 -5.50 -14.26 17.20
CA LYS A 98 -6.83 -14.18 16.61
C LYS A 98 -6.72 -14.03 15.08
N ARG A 99 -7.78 -14.41 14.36
CA ARG A 99 -7.79 -14.39 12.87
C ARG A 99 -7.33 -13.06 12.26
N ASP A 100 -7.86 -11.94 12.75
CA ASP A 100 -7.53 -10.62 12.21
C ASP A 100 -6.09 -10.19 12.58
N GLN A 101 -5.64 -10.51 13.79
CA GLN A 101 -4.26 -10.30 14.23
C GLN A 101 -3.27 -11.10 13.36
N LEU A 102 -3.54 -12.39 13.12
CA LEU A 102 -2.68 -13.24 12.31
C LEU A 102 -2.61 -12.75 10.86
N ARG A 103 -3.74 -12.35 10.28
CA ARG A 103 -3.77 -11.79 8.91
C ARG A 103 -2.95 -10.52 8.81
N LEU A 104 -3.12 -9.60 9.76
CA LEU A 104 -2.37 -8.34 9.77
C LEU A 104 -0.89 -8.59 10.02
N TYR A 105 -0.55 -9.43 10.99
CA TYR A 105 0.84 -9.78 11.28
C TYR A 105 1.51 -10.43 10.07
N THR A 106 0.84 -11.35 9.38
CA THR A 106 1.34 -11.98 8.15
C THR A 106 1.60 -10.94 7.05
N LEU A 107 0.70 -9.98 6.88
CA LEU A 107 0.88 -8.89 5.91
C LEU A 107 2.11 -8.04 6.25
N ILE A 108 2.25 -7.63 7.52
CA ILE A 108 3.39 -6.84 8.00
C ILE A 108 4.69 -7.63 7.83
N TRP A 109 4.70 -8.90 8.21
CA TRP A 109 5.83 -9.80 8.07
C TRP A 109 6.29 -9.92 6.61
N ASN A 110 5.36 -10.28 5.73
CA ASN A 110 5.67 -10.46 4.32
C ASN A 110 6.16 -9.15 3.68
N ARG A 111 5.55 -8.01 4.04
CA ARG A 111 5.97 -6.71 3.53
C ARG A 111 7.36 -6.33 4.01
N PHE A 112 7.67 -6.58 5.28
CA PHE A 112 8.99 -6.32 5.85
C PHE A 112 10.07 -7.18 5.18
N ILE A 113 9.88 -8.50 5.09
CA ILE A 113 10.85 -9.40 4.44
C ILE A 113 11.01 -9.01 2.97
N ALA A 114 9.91 -8.83 2.23
CA ALA A 114 9.93 -8.41 0.83
C ALA A 114 10.70 -7.10 0.62
N SER A 115 10.62 -6.17 1.58
CA SER A 115 11.32 -4.88 1.49
C SER A 115 12.84 -5.01 1.47
N GLN A 116 13.38 -6.10 2.03
CA GLN A 116 14.82 -6.37 2.09
C GLN A 116 15.29 -7.40 1.05
N MET A 117 14.39 -7.87 0.19
CA MET A 117 14.70 -8.83 -0.88
C MET A 117 15.13 -8.14 -2.19
N ALA A 118 15.76 -8.91 -3.06
CA ALA A 118 16.11 -8.51 -4.42
C ALA A 118 14.86 -8.25 -5.26
N PRO A 119 14.92 -7.32 -6.24
CA PRO A 119 13.79 -7.02 -7.11
C PRO A 119 13.40 -8.21 -8.00
N GLN A 120 12.14 -8.24 -8.43
CA GLN A 120 11.69 -9.12 -9.49
C GLN A 120 12.35 -8.72 -10.82
N ILE A 121 12.75 -9.71 -11.61
CA ILE A 121 13.26 -9.50 -12.96
C ILE A 121 12.24 -10.09 -13.94
N ALA A 122 11.75 -9.25 -14.83
CA ALA A 122 10.79 -9.65 -15.85
C ALA A 122 11.23 -9.14 -17.23
N GLN A 123 10.99 -9.95 -18.25
CA GLN A 123 11.19 -9.61 -19.65
C GLN A 123 9.86 -9.20 -20.26
N SER A 124 9.77 -7.96 -20.74
CA SER A 124 8.62 -7.47 -21.50
C SER A 124 8.87 -7.66 -22.99
N THR A 125 7.97 -8.32 -23.67
CA THR A 125 7.99 -8.50 -25.14
C THR A 125 6.84 -7.69 -25.73
N ASN A 126 7.18 -6.74 -26.61
CA ASN A 126 6.20 -5.95 -27.36
C ASN A 126 6.33 -6.30 -28.85
N VAL A 127 5.22 -6.71 -29.44
CA VAL A 127 5.13 -7.07 -30.86
C VAL A 127 4.20 -6.11 -31.57
N THR A 128 4.65 -5.64 -32.72
CA THR A 128 3.83 -4.84 -33.64
C THR A 128 3.70 -5.60 -34.95
N LEU A 129 2.48 -5.89 -35.35
CA LEU A 129 2.15 -6.60 -36.57
C LEU A 129 1.46 -5.64 -37.54
N GLN A 130 1.81 -5.74 -38.85
CA GLN A 130 1.14 -5.02 -39.90
C GLN A 130 0.19 -5.97 -40.66
N CYS A 131 -1.06 -5.59 -40.75
CA CYS A 131 -2.07 -6.34 -41.49
C CYS A 131 -2.81 -5.39 -42.45
N GLY A 132 -2.36 -5.28 -43.68
CA GLY A 132 -2.85 -4.26 -44.61
C GLY A 132 -2.63 -2.85 -44.06
N GLU A 133 -3.72 -2.10 -43.92
CA GLU A 133 -3.68 -0.73 -43.36
C GLU A 133 -3.69 -0.70 -41.82
N PHE A 134 -3.91 -1.84 -41.15
CA PHE A 134 -4.05 -1.92 -39.72
C PHE A 134 -2.74 -2.30 -39.02
N THR A 135 -2.50 -1.66 -37.91
CA THR A 135 -1.38 -1.98 -36.99
C THR A 135 -1.94 -2.66 -35.75
N LEU A 136 -1.53 -3.90 -35.52
CA LEU A 136 -1.89 -4.67 -34.35
C LEU A 136 -0.75 -4.65 -33.36
N LYS A 137 -1.05 -4.57 -32.06
CA LYS A 137 -0.05 -4.58 -30.99
C LYS A 137 -0.38 -5.69 -30.01
N ALA A 138 0.64 -6.43 -29.59
CA ALA A 138 0.56 -7.39 -28.53
C ALA A 138 1.72 -7.16 -27.55
N SER A 139 1.47 -7.35 -26.26
CA SER A 139 2.50 -7.27 -25.24
C SER A 139 2.37 -8.49 -24.32
N GLY A 140 3.52 -9.03 -23.93
CA GLY A 140 3.61 -10.14 -22.97
C GLY A 140 4.67 -9.85 -21.94
N LEU A 141 4.54 -10.44 -20.76
CA LEU A 141 5.47 -10.35 -19.67
C LEU A 141 5.89 -11.75 -19.24
N HIS A 142 7.20 -12.01 -19.23
CA HIS A 142 7.75 -13.27 -18.74
C HIS A 142 8.61 -12.99 -17.49
N ILE A 143 8.28 -13.62 -16.36
CA ILE A 143 9.03 -13.47 -15.12
C ILE A 143 10.25 -14.40 -15.19
N LEU A 144 11.44 -13.81 -15.20
CA LEU A 144 12.72 -14.53 -15.19
C LEU A 144 13.18 -14.86 -13.77
N PHE A 145 12.88 -14.00 -12.84
CA PHE A 145 13.18 -14.14 -11.42
C PHE A 145 12.10 -13.46 -10.59
N ASP A 146 11.50 -14.19 -9.68
CA ASP A 146 10.38 -13.72 -8.86
C ASP A 146 10.79 -12.67 -7.80
N GLY A 147 12.03 -12.72 -7.29
CA GLY A 147 12.52 -11.76 -6.32
C GLY A 147 11.59 -11.60 -5.11
N PHE A 148 11.35 -10.38 -4.67
CA PHE A 148 10.51 -10.08 -3.52
C PHE A 148 9.05 -10.53 -3.67
N THR A 149 8.58 -10.80 -4.90
CA THR A 149 7.17 -11.19 -5.13
C THR A 149 6.86 -12.58 -4.61
N ILE A 150 7.87 -13.41 -4.31
CA ILE A 150 7.68 -14.71 -3.63
C ILE A 150 6.98 -14.55 -2.27
N MET A 151 7.08 -13.36 -1.63
CA MET A 151 6.42 -13.05 -0.36
C MET A 151 4.97 -12.60 -0.52
N GLN A 152 4.53 -12.36 -1.75
CA GLN A 152 3.13 -11.98 -1.98
C GLN A 152 2.25 -13.24 -1.89
N PRO A 153 1.07 -13.16 -1.25
CA PRO A 153 0.12 -14.26 -1.33
C PRO A 153 -0.18 -14.52 -2.81
N ALA A 154 -0.26 -15.79 -3.18
CA ALA A 154 -0.69 -16.17 -4.51
C ALA A 154 -1.96 -15.35 -4.84
N LYS A 155 -1.93 -14.62 -5.94
CA LYS A 155 -3.13 -13.95 -6.44
C LYS A 155 -4.16 -15.06 -6.62
N ASP A 156 -5.38 -14.85 -6.09
CA ASP A 156 -6.49 -15.73 -6.41
C ASP A 156 -6.59 -15.75 -7.94
N GLU A 157 -6.20 -16.88 -8.55
CA GLU A 157 -6.09 -17.09 -10.00
C GLU A 157 -7.39 -16.82 -10.77
N LYS A 158 -8.46 -16.42 -10.07
CA LYS A 158 -9.81 -16.24 -10.62
C LYS A 158 -10.23 -14.79 -10.92
N LYS A 159 -9.37 -13.77 -10.71
CA LYS A 159 -9.85 -12.37 -10.82
C LYS A 159 -9.12 -11.45 -11.79
N ASP A 160 -7.94 -11.78 -12.26
CA ASP A 160 -7.19 -10.96 -13.21
C ASP A 160 -6.37 -11.81 -14.19
N GLU A 161 -6.95 -12.89 -14.72
CA GLU A 161 -6.47 -13.54 -15.91
C GLU A 161 -6.90 -12.72 -17.17
N GLU A 162 -6.43 -11.49 -17.31
CA GLU A 162 -5.70 -11.22 -18.53
C GLU A 162 -4.41 -12.03 -18.37
N GLU A 163 -4.46 -13.30 -18.77
CA GLU A 163 -3.28 -14.14 -18.94
C GLU A 163 -2.28 -13.27 -19.67
N ALA A 164 -1.17 -12.92 -19.01
CA ALA A 164 -0.11 -12.20 -19.68
C ALA A 164 0.24 -13.05 -20.89
N ALA A 165 -0.21 -12.61 -22.07
CA ALA A 165 -0.18 -13.42 -23.27
C ALA A 165 1.25 -13.90 -23.46
N ILE A 166 1.46 -15.21 -23.42
CA ILE A 166 2.77 -15.80 -23.68
C ILE A 166 3.01 -15.57 -25.18
N ILE A 167 3.75 -14.51 -25.48
CA ILE A 167 4.13 -14.23 -26.86
C ILE A 167 5.23 -15.20 -27.25
N PRO A 168 5.05 -16.01 -28.31
CA PRO A 168 6.09 -16.90 -28.80
C PRO A 168 7.31 -16.07 -29.28
N PRO A 169 8.51 -16.67 -29.34
CA PRO A 169 9.68 -16.00 -29.87
C PRO A 169 9.47 -15.64 -31.33
N LEU A 170 9.34 -14.36 -31.64
CA LEU A 170 9.17 -13.82 -32.99
C LEU A 170 10.37 -12.99 -33.40
N LYS A 171 10.71 -13.01 -34.66
CA LYS A 171 11.74 -12.17 -35.28
C LYS A 171 11.11 -11.14 -36.21
N LYS A 172 11.80 -10.04 -36.42
CA LYS A 172 11.36 -9.04 -37.40
C LYS A 172 11.28 -9.65 -38.80
N GLY A 173 10.10 -9.57 -39.41
CA GLY A 173 9.81 -10.14 -40.73
C GLY A 173 9.10 -11.49 -40.69
N ASP A 174 8.89 -12.07 -39.53
CA ASP A 174 8.08 -13.29 -39.41
C ASP A 174 6.62 -13.00 -39.83
N SER A 175 6.01 -13.97 -40.52
CA SER A 175 4.61 -13.93 -40.87
C SER A 175 3.77 -14.69 -39.86
N VAL A 176 2.70 -14.05 -39.38
CA VAL A 176 1.78 -14.65 -38.41
C VAL A 176 0.44 -14.88 -39.10
N LEU A 177 -0.04 -16.12 -39.04
CA LEU A 177 -1.35 -16.46 -39.59
C LEU A 177 -2.43 -16.14 -38.56
N ASN A 178 -3.45 -15.38 -38.99
CA ASN A 178 -4.62 -15.13 -38.17
C ASN A 178 -5.60 -16.30 -38.31
N VAL A 179 -5.86 -16.97 -37.18
CA VAL A 179 -6.82 -18.09 -37.15
C VAL A 179 -8.23 -17.60 -36.78
N LYS A 180 -8.35 -16.58 -35.94
CA LYS A 180 -9.62 -16.03 -35.46
C LYS A 180 -9.45 -14.57 -35.05
N ALA A 181 -10.44 -13.74 -35.37
CA ALA A 181 -10.54 -12.37 -34.90
C ALA A 181 -11.93 -12.17 -34.28
N ASP A 182 -11.95 -11.74 -33.04
CA ASP A 182 -13.14 -11.39 -32.28
C ASP A 182 -13.20 -9.88 -32.09
N GLY A 183 -14.32 -9.26 -32.44
CA GLY A 183 -14.57 -7.83 -32.26
C GLY A 183 -15.26 -7.58 -30.92
N ASN A 184 -14.57 -6.94 -30.00
CA ASN A 184 -15.13 -6.54 -28.71
C ASN A 184 -15.28 -5.02 -28.63
N GLN A 185 -16.47 -4.56 -28.27
CA GLN A 185 -16.70 -3.14 -28.05
C GLN A 185 -16.34 -2.77 -26.61
N HIS A 186 -15.50 -1.75 -26.45
CA HIS A 186 -15.13 -1.18 -25.16
C HIS A 186 -15.52 0.29 -25.10
N PHE A 187 -15.94 0.72 -23.91
CA PHE A 187 -16.26 2.13 -23.65
C PHE A 187 -15.27 2.68 -22.63
N THR A 188 -14.93 3.95 -22.78
CA THR A 188 -14.16 4.66 -21.75
C THR A 188 -15.01 4.77 -20.49
N SER A 189 -14.39 4.54 -19.36
CA SER A 189 -15.02 4.70 -18.03
C SER A 189 -14.45 5.92 -17.32
N PRO A 190 -15.26 6.63 -16.53
CA PRO A 190 -14.75 7.70 -15.69
C PRO A 190 -13.76 7.14 -14.64
N PRO A 191 -12.92 8.00 -14.02
CA PRO A 191 -12.09 7.57 -12.91
C PRO A 191 -12.93 6.90 -11.82
N PRO A 192 -12.43 5.82 -11.21
CA PRO A 192 -13.16 5.11 -10.16
C PRO A 192 -13.37 6.01 -8.94
N ARG A 193 -14.46 5.80 -8.22
CA ARG A 193 -14.69 6.47 -6.94
C ARG A 193 -13.67 6.02 -5.89
N TYR A 194 -13.39 6.88 -4.94
CA TYR A 194 -12.46 6.55 -3.86
C TYR A 194 -12.97 5.40 -2.99
N THR A 195 -12.05 4.49 -2.68
CA THR A 195 -12.18 3.55 -1.57
C THR A 195 -11.54 4.17 -0.32
N GLU A 196 -11.71 3.56 0.86
CA GLU A 196 -10.99 4.02 2.07
C GLU A 196 -9.47 4.09 1.84
N ALA A 197 -8.90 3.05 1.24
CA ALA A 197 -7.46 2.99 0.99
C ALA A 197 -7.00 4.05 -0.03
N SER A 198 -7.71 4.22 -1.15
CA SER A 198 -7.32 5.20 -2.16
C SER A 198 -7.53 6.64 -1.69
N LEU A 199 -8.52 6.89 -0.82
CA LEU A 199 -8.71 8.22 -0.24
C LEU A 199 -7.59 8.56 0.75
N ILE A 200 -7.20 7.62 1.62
CA ILE A 200 -6.05 7.79 2.53
C ILE A 200 -4.78 8.09 1.73
N LYS A 201 -4.54 7.33 0.66
CA LYS A 201 -3.37 7.57 -0.21
C LYS A 201 -3.36 8.98 -0.78
N VAL A 202 -4.49 9.48 -1.25
CA VAL A 202 -4.59 10.85 -1.79
C VAL A 202 -4.44 11.91 -0.69
N LEU A 203 -4.96 11.67 0.51
CA LEU A 203 -4.74 12.57 1.66
C LEU A 203 -3.25 12.65 2.01
N GLU A 204 -2.57 11.52 2.07
CA GLU A 204 -1.12 11.43 2.32
C GLU A 204 -0.32 12.15 1.21
N GLU A 205 -0.60 11.87 -0.07
CA GLU A 205 0.05 12.51 -1.23
C GLU A 205 -0.12 14.04 -1.23
N LYS A 206 -1.22 14.53 -0.67
CA LYS A 206 -1.52 15.97 -0.57
C LYS A 206 -1.10 16.61 0.75
N GLY A 207 -0.48 15.86 1.66
CA GLY A 207 -0.07 16.35 2.98
C GLY A 207 -1.23 16.71 3.91
N ILE A 208 -2.41 16.12 3.73
CA ILE A 208 -3.60 16.37 4.55
C ILE A 208 -3.78 15.25 5.57
N GLY A 209 -3.77 15.62 6.84
CA GLY A 209 -3.85 14.66 7.94
C GLY A 209 -2.53 13.96 8.22
N ARG A 210 -2.53 13.10 9.23
CA ARG A 210 -1.38 12.32 9.69
C ARG A 210 -1.85 10.89 10.00
N PRO A 211 -0.95 9.92 10.20
CA PRO A 211 -1.31 8.53 10.51
C PRO A 211 -2.35 8.38 11.64
N SER A 212 -2.34 9.30 12.60
CA SER A 212 -3.30 9.31 13.72
C SER A 212 -4.68 9.86 13.35
N THR A 213 -4.81 10.67 12.28
CA THR A 213 -6.05 11.40 11.92
C THR A 213 -6.77 10.83 10.71
N TYR A 214 -6.13 10.02 9.84
CA TYR A 214 -6.79 9.46 8.67
C TYR A 214 -8.07 8.68 9.01
N ALA A 215 -7.99 7.83 10.03
CA ALA A 215 -9.16 7.06 10.48
C ALA A 215 -10.32 7.95 10.98
N PRO A 216 -10.10 8.93 11.88
CA PRO A 216 -11.11 9.90 12.30
C PRO A 216 -11.73 10.72 11.14
N ILE A 217 -10.92 11.12 10.14
CA ILE A 217 -11.42 11.85 8.96
C ILE A 217 -12.45 11.02 8.21
N LEU A 218 -12.10 9.77 7.87
CA LEU A 218 -12.99 8.86 7.14
C LEU A 218 -14.25 8.52 7.94
N ASP A 219 -14.13 8.39 9.25
CA ASP A 219 -15.25 8.13 10.14
C ASP A 219 -16.20 9.34 10.18
N THR A 220 -15.66 10.54 10.28
CA THR A 220 -16.43 11.79 10.34
C THR A 220 -17.28 12.01 9.10
N ILE A 221 -16.74 11.84 7.91
CA ILE A 221 -17.51 12.05 6.67
C ILE A 221 -18.64 11.03 6.49
N GLN A 222 -18.47 9.81 7.01
CA GLN A 222 -19.50 8.78 7.02
C GLN A 222 -20.57 9.06 8.10
N LYS A 223 -20.18 9.33 9.36
CA LYS A 223 -21.09 9.63 10.45
C LYS A 223 -21.97 10.85 10.17
N ARG A 224 -21.41 11.87 9.54
CA ARG A 224 -22.15 13.05 9.12
C ARG A 224 -22.96 12.82 7.84
N ARG A 225 -22.92 11.62 7.28
CA ARG A 225 -23.62 11.24 6.05
C ARG A 225 -23.28 12.14 4.85
N TYR A 226 -22.07 12.68 4.80
CA TYR A 226 -21.59 13.40 3.61
C TYR A 226 -21.31 12.43 2.47
N VAL A 227 -20.93 11.22 2.81
CA VAL A 227 -20.75 10.09 1.89
C VAL A 227 -21.46 8.86 2.44
N THR A 228 -21.91 8.01 1.50
CA THR A 228 -22.32 6.62 1.78
C THR A 228 -21.33 5.65 1.19
N LYS A 229 -21.43 4.38 1.56
CA LYS A 229 -20.56 3.34 1.06
C LYS A 229 -21.36 2.39 0.16
N GLU A 230 -20.98 2.27 -1.11
CA GLU A 230 -21.50 1.28 -2.05
C GLU A 230 -20.38 0.27 -2.34
N GLY A 231 -20.53 -0.95 -1.80
CA GLY A 231 -19.46 -1.94 -1.79
C GLY A 231 -18.21 -1.42 -1.04
N LYS A 232 -17.11 -1.16 -1.78
CA LYS A 232 -15.88 -0.62 -1.22
C LYS A 232 -15.68 0.88 -1.49
N GLN A 233 -16.55 1.51 -2.28
CA GLN A 233 -16.40 2.86 -2.78
C GLN A 233 -17.24 3.86 -1.99
N PHE A 234 -16.72 5.08 -1.84
CA PHE A 234 -17.47 6.21 -1.29
C PHE A 234 -18.30 6.89 -2.38
N VAL A 235 -19.57 7.12 -2.08
CA VAL A 235 -20.50 7.85 -2.93
C VAL A 235 -20.96 9.11 -2.18
N PRO A 236 -20.70 10.33 -2.70
CA PRO A 236 -21.19 11.54 -2.09
C PRO A 236 -22.72 11.57 -2.05
N THR A 237 -23.27 12.05 -0.95
CA THR A 237 -24.72 12.24 -0.77
C THR A 237 -25.14 13.64 -1.20
N GLU A 238 -26.45 13.86 -1.34
CA GLU A 238 -27.01 15.21 -1.59
C GLU A 238 -26.61 16.21 -0.49
N ILE A 239 -26.60 15.77 0.78
CA ILE A 239 -26.15 16.59 1.91
C ILE A 239 -24.65 16.90 1.76
N GLY A 240 -23.84 15.94 1.36
CA GLY A 240 -22.41 16.13 1.12
C GLY A 240 -22.15 17.21 0.08
N PHE A 241 -22.86 17.18 -1.05
CA PHE A 241 -22.75 18.22 -2.07
C PHE A 241 -23.20 19.59 -1.55
N LYS A 242 -24.39 19.70 -0.95
CA LYS A 242 -24.91 20.96 -0.42
C LYS A 242 -23.98 21.61 0.60
N VAL A 243 -23.43 20.83 1.53
CA VAL A 243 -22.49 21.33 2.53
C VAL A 243 -21.19 21.78 1.89
N THR A 244 -20.65 21.00 0.96
CA THR A 244 -19.41 21.36 0.25
C THR A 244 -19.58 22.64 -0.57
N ASP A 245 -20.69 22.80 -1.29
CA ASP A 245 -20.97 23.97 -2.10
C ASP A 245 -21.15 25.23 -1.22
N LEU A 246 -21.86 25.08 -0.10
CA LEU A 246 -22.02 26.16 0.87
C LEU A 246 -20.68 26.62 1.46
N LEU A 247 -19.85 25.66 1.88
CA LEU A 247 -18.54 25.93 2.46
C LEU A 247 -17.61 26.59 1.45
N LYS A 248 -17.56 26.10 0.22
CA LYS A 248 -16.77 26.72 -0.86
C LYS A 248 -17.23 28.15 -1.16
N LYS A 249 -18.54 28.40 -1.13
CA LYS A 249 -19.09 29.73 -1.42
C LYS A 249 -18.75 30.77 -0.36
N TYR A 250 -18.77 30.42 0.92
CA TYR A 250 -18.64 31.36 2.03
C TYR A 250 -17.30 31.28 2.76
N PHE A 251 -16.53 30.19 2.59
CA PHE A 251 -15.28 29.90 3.32
C PHE A 251 -14.17 29.47 2.38
N ASP A 252 -14.13 29.97 1.16
CA ASP A 252 -13.19 29.60 0.11
C ASP A 252 -11.73 29.68 0.57
N GLY A 253 -11.35 30.70 1.32
CA GLY A 253 -10.01 30.90 1.84
C GLY A 253 -9.54 29.81 2.82
N VAL A 254 -10.47 29.04 3.43
CA VAL A 254 -10.17 28.01 4.44
C VAL A 254 -10.48 26.61 3.92
N ILE A 255 -11.52 26.48 3.10
CA ILE A 255 -11.99 25.18 2.59
C ILE A 255 -11.32 24.90 1.25
N ASN A 256 -10.03 24.66 1.28
CA ASN A 256 -9.28 24.14 0.15
C ASN A 256 -8.16 23.19 0.59
N VAL A 257 -7.69 22.40 -0.35
CA VAL A 257 -6.65 21.39 -0.11
C VAL A 257 -5.33 22.03 0.32
N ASP A 258 -4.96 23.13 -0.33
CA ASP A 258 -3.67 23.78 -0.11
C ASP A 258 -3.62 24.47 1.27
N PHE A 259 -4.72 25.07 1.71
CA PHE A 259 -4.80 25.64 3.05
C PHE A 259 -4.56 24.58 4.13
N THR A 260 -5.26 23.44 4.04
CA THR A 260 -5.13 22.37 5.03
C THR A 260 -3.73 21.77 5.01
N ALA A 261 -3.15 21.50 3.83
CA ALA A 261 -1.79 20.99 3.69
C ALA A 261 -0.75 21.97 4.26
N ASN A 262 -0.90 23.27 3.99
CA ASN A 262 -0.01 24.31 4.52
C ASN A 262 -0.12 24.42 6.04
N LEU A 263 -1.32 24.32 6.60
CA LEU A 263 -1.52 24.33 8.06
C LEU A 263 -0.82 23.14 8.73
N GLU A 264 -0.96 21.94 8.19
CA GLU A 264 -0.26 20.75 8.67
C GLU A 264 1.27 20.95 8.63
N ASN A 265 1.79 21.48 7.51
CA ASN A 265 3.22 21.77 7.37
C ASN A 265 3.72 22.84 8.37
N TRP A 266 2.89 23.84 8.69
CA TRP A 266 3.23 24.83 9.71
C TRP A 266 3.28 24.22 11.10
N LEU A 267 2.34 23.33 11.44
CA LEU A 267 2.33 22.61 12.70
C LEU A 267 3.58 21.73 12.87
N ASP A 268 4.01 21.05 11.81
CA ASP A 268 5.26 20.27 11.82
C ASP A 268 6.48 21.16 12.04
N LYS A 269 6.57 22.33 11.39
CA LYS A 269 7.67 23.28 11.62
C LYS A 269 7.73 23.79 13.07
N ILE A 270 6.57 23.93 13.72
CA ILE A 270 6.51 24.30 15.14
C ILE A 270 7.03 23.13 15.99
N ALA A 271 6.59 21.91 15.71
CA ALA A 271 7.02 20.71 16.40
C ALA A 271 8.55 20.48 16.31
N ASP A 272 9.12 20.79 15.15
CA ASP A 272 10.56 20.69 14.87
C ASP A 272 11.36 21.89 15.39
N GLY A 273 10.72 22.88 16.00
CA GLY A 273 11.37 24.10 16.50
C GLY A 273 11.82 25.09 15.42
N HIS A 274 11.39 24.92 14.19
CA HIS A 274 11.69 25.81 13.04
C HIS A 274 10.75 27.01 12.93
N ALA A 275 9.64 27.02 13.67
CA ALA A 275 8.70 28.13 13.76
C ALA A 275 8.15 28.27 15.17
N THR A 276 7.62 29.46 15.49
CA THR A 276 6.95 29.69 16.78
C THR A 276 5.43 29.73 16.57
N TYR A 277 4.68 29.40 17.61
CA TYR A 277 3.22 29.43 17.58
C TYR A 277 2.65 30.82 17.14
N THR A 278 3.35 31.88 17.44
CA THR A 278 2.94 33.25 17.09
C THR A 278 3.23 33.64 15.64
N THR A 279 3.95 32.82 14.88
CA THR A 279 4.27 33.06 13.46
C THR A 279 3.35 32.30 12.50
N VAL A 280 2.39 31.55 13.01
CA VAL A 280 1.32 30.83 12.29
C VAL A 280 -0.05 31.48 12.57
#